data_f9a8e11c936ed1c10b61a5e6b60c89e0
#
_entry.id   f9a8e11c936ed1c10b61a5e6b60c89e0
#
_cell.length_a   1.000
_cell.length_b   1.000
_cell.length_c   1.000
_cell.angle_alpha   90.00
_cell.angle_beta   90.00
_cell.angle_gamma   90.00
#
_symmetry.space_group_name_H-M   'P 1'
#
loop_
_entity.id
_entity.type
_entity.pdbx_description
1 polymer ?
#
loop_
_entity_poly.entity_id
_entity_poly.type
_entity_poly.pdbx_seq_one_letter_code
_entity_poly.pdbx_strand_id
1 'polypeptide(L)'
;MENLEMKIMEIIVSSGDSKSKSFEALNKVKEGDYEGARACIEEARKIDIEAHNAQTALIQSELSGDCESKSMVSLLMVHAQDHYMTSQLSRDLIEKLIDIFESKEA
;
A
#
# COMPACT_ATOMS: atom_id res chain seq x y z
N MET A 1 10.29 -20.21 -8.40
CA MET A 1 8.86 -20.03 -8.73
C MET A 1 8.02 -19.69 -7.50
N GLU A 2 8.03 -20.57 -6.52
CA GLU A 2 7.27 -20.33 -5.28
C GLU A 2 7.61 -19.01 -4.61
N ASN A 3 8.89 -18.69 -4.53
CA ASN A 3 9.32 -17.45 -3.88
C ASN A 3 8.79 -16.20 -4.59
N LEU A 4 8.76 -16.25 -5.93
CA LEU A 4 8.26 -15.13 -6.72
C LEU A 4 6.75 -14.95 -6.52
N GLU A 5 6.00 -16.06 -6.61
CA GLU A 5 4.57 -16.02 -6.41
C GLU A 5 4.22 -15.55 -4.99
N MET A 6 4.96 -16.00 -4.00
CA MET A 6 4.75 -15.60 -2.61
C MET A 6 4.99 -14.11 -2.43
N LYS A 7 6.02 -13.56 -3.07
CA LYS A 7 6.29 -12.12 -3.00
C LYS A 7 5.19 -11.31 -3.67
N ILE A 8 4.67 -11.80 -4.79
CA ILE A 8 3.55 -11.15 -5.48
C ILE A 8 2.32 -11.14 -4.58
N MET A 9 2.01 -12.28 -3.96
CA MET A 9 0.87 -12.39 -3.04
C MET A 9 1.04 -11.49 -1.83
N GLU A 10 2.26 -11.40 -1.31
CA GLU A 10 2.57 -10.51 -0.18
C GLU A 10 2.26 -9.05 -0.53
N ILE A 11 2.62 -8.63 -1.74
CA ILE A 11 2.31 -7.28 -2.20
C ILE A 11 0.80 -7.05 -2.23
N ILE A 12 0.05 -8.02 -2.76
CA ILE A 12 -1.41 -7.91 -2.87
C ILE A 12 -2.04 -7.81 -1.47
N VAL A 13 -1.66 -8.71 -0.57
CA VAL A 13 -2.24 -8.76 0.78
C VAL A 13 -1.89 -7.50 1.57
N SER A 14 -0.62 -7.13 1.61
CA SER A 14 -0.17 -5.96 2.37
C SER A 14 -0.78 -4.69 1.82
N SER A 15 -0.83 -4.54 0.49
CA SER A 15 -1.44 -3.36 -0.13
C SER A 15 -2.93 -3.27 0.16
N GLY A 16 -3.63 -4.40 0.15
CA GLY A 16 -5.05 -4.43 0.49
C GLY A 16 -5.30 -4.04 1.94
N ASP A 17 -4.48 -4.56 2.85
CA ASP A 17 -4.59 -4.23 4.27
C ASP A 17 -4.31 -2.76 4.52
N SER A 18 -3.28 -2.23 3.87
CA SER A 18 -2.93 -0.81 4.00
C SER A 18 -4.06 0.08 3.48
N LYS A 19 -4.62 -0.27 2.33
CA LYS A 19 -5.74 0.48 1.75
C LYS A 19 -6.94 0.49 2.70
N SER A 20 -7.23 -0.67 3.28
CA SER A 20 -8.33 -0.81 4.25
C SER A 20 -8.12 0.10 5.45
N LYS A 21 -6.90 0.15 5.98
CA LYS A 21 -6.57 1.04 7.11
C LYS A 21 -6.71 2.51 6.72
N SER A 22 -6.31 2.86 5.51
CA SER A 22 -6.44 4.24 5.03
C SER A 22 -7.91 4.66 4.97
N PHE A 23 -8.79 3.79 4.49
CA PHE A 23 -10.21 4.09 4.43
C PHE A 23 -10.85 4.11 5.84
N GLU A 24 -10.33 3.30 6.75
CA GLU A 24 -10.75 3.36 8.16
C GLU A 24 -10.44 4.75 8.74
N ALA A 25 -9.28 5.31 8.36
CA ALA A 25 -8.92 6.67 8.77
C ALA A 25 -9.97 7.68 8.29
N LEU A 26 -10.48 7.52 7.08
CA LEU A 26 -11.49 8.42 6.53
C LEU A 26 -12.80 8.31 7.33
N ASN A 27 -13.16 7.12 7.80
CA ASN A 27 -14.31 6.95 8.68
C ASN A 27 -14.11 7.67 10.01
N LYS A 28 -12.89 7.67 10.53
CA LYS A 28 -12.57 8.43 11.76
C LYS A 28 -12.75 9.92 11.55
N VAL A 29 -12.40 10.43 10.38
CA VAL A 29 -12.62 11.84 10.03
C VAL A 29 -14.11 12.18 10.10
N LYS A 30 -14.96 11.30 9.61
CA LYS A 30 -16.42 11.49 9.67
C LYS A 30 -16.91 11.66 11.10
N GLU A 31 -16.26 11.00 12.04
CA GLU A 31 -16.60 11.08 13.47
C GLU A 31 -15.94 12.27 14.17
N GLY A 32 -15.11 13.02 13.46
CA GLY A 32 -14.36 14.10 14.05
C GLY A 32 -13.14 13.66 14.84
N ASP A 33 -12.76 12.39 14.73
CA ASP A 33 -11.64 11.80 15.46
C ASP A 33 -10.36 11.88 14.60
N TYR A 34 -9.74 13.04 14.57
CA TYR A 34 -8.55 13.28 13.76
C TYR A 34 -7.33 12.54 14.29
N GLU A 35 -7.21 12.44 15.60
CA GLU A 35 -6.11 11.68 16.22
C GLU A 35 -6.20 10.20 15.83
N GLY A 36 -7.39 9.62 15.90
CA GLY A 36 -7.63 8.25 15.48
C GLY A 36 -7.37 8.06 13.99
N ALA A 37 -7.78 9.04 13.18
CA ALA A 37 -7.53 9.00 11.74
C ALA A 37 -6.04 8.95 11.44
N ARG A 38 -5.24 9.79 12.10
CA ARG A 38 -3.79 9.81 11.91
C ARG A 38 -3.13 8.52 12.36
N ALA A 39 -3.65 7.92 13.44
CA ALA A 39 -3.16 6.62 13.91
C ALA A 39 -3.40 5.55 12.86
N CYS A 40 -4.56 5.55 12.20
CA CYS A 40 -4.84 4.61 11.11
C CYS A 40 -3.90 4.80 9.93
N ILE A 41 -3.58 6.05 9.58
CA ILE A 41 -2.63 6.34 8.50
C ILE A 41 -1.24 5.82 8.85
N GLU A 42 -0.81 5.97 10.11
CA GLU A 42 0.48 5.45 10.54
C GLU A 42 0.53 3.91 10.47
N GLU A 43 -0.57 3.25 10.82
CA GLU A 43 -0.66 1.81 10.68
C GLU A 43 -0.60 1.39 9.22
N ALA A 44 -1.31 2.12 8.35
CA ALA A 44 -1.27 1.87 6.91
C ALA A 44 0.16 2.02 6.37
N ARG A 45 0.87 3.04 6.84
CA ARG A 45 2.26 3.30 6.43
C ARG A 45 3.17 2.14 6.82
N LYS A 46 2.99 1.59 8.02
CA LYS A 46 3.78 0.46 8.50
C LYS A 46 3.51 -0.80 7.66
N ILE A 47 2.24 -1.02 7.33
CA ILE A 47 1.87 -2.16 6.48
C ILE A 47 2.47 -2.01 5.09
N ASP A 48 2.48 -0.77 4.55
CA ASP A 48 3.06 -0.49 3.24
C ASP A 48 4.56 -0.78 3.16
N ILE A 49 5.27 -0.75 4.28
CA ILE A 49 6.69 -1.10 4.29
C ILE A 49 6.90 -2.53 3.81
N GLU A 50 6.03 -3.45 4.19
CA GLU A 50 6.12 -4.84 3.73
C GLU A 50 5.93 -4.94 2.22
N ALA A 51 4.92 -4.24 1.70
CA ALA A 51 4.68 -4.22 0.25
C ALA A 51 5.85 -3.57 -0.49
N HIS A 52 6.38 -2.48 0.07
CA HIS A 52 7.52 -1.78 -0.51
C HIS A 52 8.75 -2.68 -0.57
N ASN A 53 9.03 -3.41 0.51
CA ASN A 53 10.19 -4.31 0.55
C ASN A 53 10.05 -5.45 -0.46
N ALA A 54 8.85 -6.02 -0.57
CA ALA A 54 8.60 -7.07 -1.54
C ALA A 54 8.75 -6.54 -2.98
N GLN A 55 8.25 -5.34 -3.22
CA GLN A 55 8.36 -4.67 -4.52
C GLN A 55 9.82 -4.42 -4.87
N THR A 56 10.59 -3.90 -3.92
CA THR A 56 12.02 -3.64 -4.12
C THR A 56 12.77 -4.92 -4.45
N ALA A 57 12.46 -6.01 -3.75
CA ALA A 57 13.10 -7.30 -4.01
C ALA A 57 12.83 -7.79 -5.44
N LEU A 58 11.61 -7.60 -5.93
CA LEU A 58 11.26 -7.98 -7.30
C LEU A 58 12.01 -7.14 -8.33
N ILE A 59 12.09 -5.84 -8.10
CA ILE A 59 12.82 -4.94 -9.00
C ILE A 59 14.30 -5.30 -9.03
N GLN A 60 14.91 -5.56 -7.87
CA GLN A 60 16.32 -5.93 -7.80
C GLN A 60 16.58 -7.26 -8.51
N SER A 61 15.67 -8.20 -8.36
CA SER A 61 15.74 -9.50 -9.03
C SER A 61 15.73 -9.31 -10.55
N GLU A 62 14.85 -8.46 -11.04
CA GLU A 62 14.76 -8.15 -12.46
C GLU A 62 16.04 -7.47 -12.98
N LEU A 63 16.57 -6.51 -12.23
CA LEU A 63 17.77 -5.79 -12.60
C LEU A 63 19.00 -6.68 -12.60
N SER A 64 19.05 -7.69 -11.75
CA SER A 64 20.18 -8.62 -11.69
C SER A 64 20.16 -9.65 -12.82
N GLY A 65 19.13 -9.64 -13.63
CA GLY A 65 19.02 -10.57 -14.76
C GLY A 65 18.39 -11.90 -14.39
N ASP A 66 17.67 -11.96 -13.31
CA ASP A 66 16.94 -13.15 -12.88
C ASP A 66 15.89 -13.51 -13.95
N CYS A 67 16.10 -14.64 -14.62
CA CYS A 67 15.22 -15.10 -15.69
C CYS A 67 13.80 -15.36 -15.23
N GLU A 68 13.65 -15.80 -13.99
CA GLU A 68 12.35 -16.08 -13.41
C GLU A 68 11.50 -14.82 -13.32
N SER A 69 12.07 -13.74 -12.80
CA SER A 69 11.38 -12.47 -12.72
C SER A 69 10.99 -11.94 -14.09
N LYS A 70 11.90 -12.03 -15.04
CA LYS A 70 11.66 -11.51 -16.39
C LYS A 70 10.55 -12.25 -17.12
N SER A 71 10.39 -13.54 -16.84
CA SER A 71 9.39 -14.36 -17.52
C SER A 71 8.00 -14.23 -16.90
N MET A 72 7.89 -13.53 -15.78
CA MET A 72 6.66 -13.49 -14.98
C MET A 72 5.87 -12.18 -15.12
N VAL A 73 5.94 -11.55 -16.29
CA VAL A 73 5.03 -10.45 -16.58
C VAL A 73 3.66 -11.08 -16.84
N SER A 74 2.86 -11.13 -15.80
CA SER A 74 1.58 -11.84 -15.81
C SER A 74 0.48 -10.91 -15.30
N LEU A 75 -0.76 -11.33 -15.47
CA LEU A 75 -1.90 -10.60 -14.94
C LEU A 75 -1.79 -10.46 -13.42
N LEU A 76 -1.31 -11.51 -12.76
CA LEU A 76 -1.14 -11.47 -11.30
C LEU A 76 -0.13 -10.40 -10.89
N MET A 77 0.99 -10.30 -11.61
CA MET A 77 2.00 -9.28 -11.34
C MET A 77 1.44 -7.87 -11.56
N VAL A 78 0.71 -7.66 -12.66
CA VAL A 78 0.08 -6.37 -12.94
C VAL A 78 -0.93 -6.02 -11.85
N HIS A 79 -1.70 -7.01 -11.43
CA HIS A 79 -2.68 -6.83 -10.35
C HIS A 79 -2.01 -6.40 -9.04
N ALA A 80 -0.87 -7.02 -8.71
CA ALA A 80 -0.11 -6.67 -7.51
C ALA A 80 0.40 -5.23 -7.59
N GLN A 81 0.90 -4.82 -8.76
CA GLN A 81 1.38 -3.45 -8.97
C GLN A 81 0.25 -2.44 -8.81
N ASP A 82 -0.92 -2.74 -9.37
CA ASP A 82 -2.09 -1.88 -9.24
C ASP A 82 -2.49 -1.71 -7.78
N HIS A 83 -2.51 -2.81 -7.02
CA HIS A 83 -2.82 -2.76 -5.59
C HIS A 83 -1.83 -1.90 -4.83
N TYR A 84 -0.54 -2.09 -5.11
CA TYR A 84 0.51 -1.35 -4.42
C TYR A 84 0.40 0.15 -4.69
N MET A 85 0.29 0.53 -5.96
CA MET A 85 0.25 1.94 -6.34
C MET A 85 -1.02 2.63 -5.88
N THR A 86 -2.17 1.96 -5.99
CA THR A 86 -3.44 2.56 -5.55
C THR A 86 -3.51 2.64 -4.03
N SER A 87 -2.89 1.71 -3.32
CA SER A 87 -2.81 1.78 -1.86
C SER A 87 -2.04 3.01 -1.41
N GLN A 88 -0.89 3.27 -2.03
CA GLN A 88 -0.09 4.44 -1.70
C GLN A 88 -0.82 5.74 -2.03
N LEU A 89 -1.47 5.78 -3.19
CA LEU A 89 -2.24 6.96 -3.58
C LEU A 89 -3.39 7.20 -2.59
N SER A 90 -4.11 6.14 -2.22
CA SER A 90 -5.21 6.25 -1.25
C SER A 90 -4.72 6.82 0.08
N ARG A 91 -3.62 6.29 0.59
CA ARG A 91 -3.05 6.75 1.85
C ARG A 91 -2.66 8.23 1.77
N ASP A 92 -1.93 8.60 0.73
CA ASP A 92 -1.45 9.98 0.58
C ASP A 92 -2.62 10.95 0.44
N LEU A 93 -3.61 10.59 -0.35
CA LEU A 93 -4.78 11.43 -0.57
C LEU A 93 -5.60 11.59 0.72
N ILE A 94 -5.82 10.49 1.43
CA ILE A 94 -6.58 10.53 2.67
C ILE A 94 -5.85 11.34 3.74
N GLU A 95 -4.53 11.24 3.80
CA GLU A 95 -3.74 12.04 4.72
C GLU A 95 -3.95 13.54 4.46
N LYS A 96 -3.96 13.94 3.20
CA LYS A 96 -4.25 15.32 2.82
C LYS A 96 -5.67 15.74 3.19
N LEU A 97 -6.62 14.83 3.03
CA LEU A 97 -8.00 15.10 3.43
C LEU A 97 -8.13 15.31 4.93
N ILE A 98 -7.39 14.54 5.73
CA ILE A 98 -7.35 14.72 7.18
C ILE A 98 -6.88 16.14 7.51
N ASP A 99 -5.78 16.56 6.87
CA ASP A 99 -5.24 17.91 7.09
C ASP A 99 -6.26 18.99 6.75
N ILE A 100 -6.95 18.82 5.62
CA ILE A 100 -7.95 19.80 5.16
C ILE A 100 -9.12 19.89 6.12
N PHE A 101 -9.70 18.75 6.49
CA PHE A 101 -10.87 18.76 7.36
C PHE A 101 -10.53 19.25 8.76
N GLU A 102 -9.38 18.85 9.28
CA GLU A 102 -8.95 19.30 10.60
C GLU A 102 -8.74 20.81 10.62
N SER A 103 -8.13 21.35 9.56
CA SER A 103 -7.88 22.79 9.47
C SER A 103 -9.17 23.61 9.43
N LYS A 104 -10.24 23.03 8.89
CA LYS A 104 -11.53 23.72 8.80
C LYS A 104 -12.28 23.76 10.13
N GLU A 105 -11.96 22.86 11.02
CA GLU A 105 -12.59 22.84 12.35
C GLU A 105 -11.88 23.73 13.35
N ALA A 106 -10.64 24.07 13.07
CA ALA A 106 -9.91 24.99 13.94
C ALA A 106 -10.41 26.44 13.73
#